data_52ab5fcad14ac935777b43b73491ef3f
#
_entry.id   52ab5fcad14ac935777b43b73491ef3f
#
_cell.length_a   1.000
_cell.length_b   1.000
_cell.length_c   1.000
_cell.angle_alpha   90.00
_cell.angle_beta   90.00
_cell.angle_gamma   90.00
#
_symmetry.space_group_name_H-M   'P 1'
#
loop_
_entity.id
_entity.type
_entity.pdbx_description
1 polymer ?
#
loop_
_entity_poly.entity_id
_entity_poly.type
_entity_poly.pdbx_seq_one_letter_code
_entity_poly.pdbx_strand_id
1 'polypeptide(L)'
;MINNTTRKIYKRFLENRLLSRWFVLFIDLAIVTFATIISYILTLQIYKNIHIVYHPVFFEYLAITLLFNALCFRIFKTYKGIVRYSTIHEFQKILTSLLFADILIFLTLYKVIGPSGSVAVAYCSTLFLVSLVGLYGFRIIVVYTYQTLTRRFGNNPSIPVFVWGLNEDNIVLAQLLSIGNNRFRIIGFLTTDPDSKLKKLTDVPVLTIQKPEDFLKYKIKDVLFTKEDELKTEANYVEKILSLNIRIYISKQMNIDSLSQLSDISRSIRPVQIEDLLGRPEINISLNVIAENVQGKNILVTGAAGSIGSEIVKQLAQFSPASIICLDQAETPLNDLDIELKKLYPCLNFTTIIGDVRNHTIINFVFDKYKPNIVYHAAAYKHVPMMERYPCEAVITNVLGTKILVDLAIKYDVEMFIMVSTDKAVNPTNIMGATKRIAEIYVQSCATDMKKNKSHTKFVTTRFGNVLGSNGSVIPLFRKQIEKGGPITVTDPEITRYFMTIPEACRLVLEASVIGKSGLFMSLIWDNR
;
A
#
# COMPACT_ATOMS: atom_id res chain seq x y z
N MET A 1 -14.62 -8.93 -36.77
CA MET A 1 -15.24 -10.20 -36.39
C MET A 1 -14.33 -11.09 -35.50
N ILE A 2 -13.05 -11.21 -35.76
CA ILE A 2 -12.08 -12.02 -35.01
C ILE A 2 -12.01 -11.65 -33.51
N ASN A 3 -12.25 -10.41 -33.18
CA ASN A 3 -12.11 -9.87 -31.79
C ASN A 3 -13.19 -10.38 -30.80
N ASN A 4 -14.40 -10.65 -31.25
CA ASN A 4 -15.50 -11.08 -30.36
C ASN A 4 -15.42 -12.58 -30.00
N THR A 5 -14.96 -13.39 -30.94
CA THR A 5 -14.80 -14.84 -30.73
C THR A 5 -13.63 -15.12 -29.78
N THR A 6 -12.50 -14.43 -29.97
CA THR A 6 -11.31 -14.55 -29.11
C THR A 6 -11.60 -14.06 -27.69
N ARG A 7 -12.40 -12.99 -27.53
CA ARG A 7 -12.84 -12.48 -26.23
C ARG A 7 -13.79 -13.45 -25.50
N LYS A 8 -14.67 -14.15 -26.25
CA LYS A 8 -15.53 -15.19 -25.69
C LYS A 8 -14.73 -16.42 -25.23
N ILE A 9 -13.70 -16.82 -26.01
CA ILE A 9 -12.80 -17.91 -25.65
C ILE A 9 -11.98 -17.55 -24.40
N TYR A 10 -11.43 -16.32 -24.33
CA TYR A 10 -10.71 -15.85 -23.13
C TYR A 10 -11.58 -15.92 -21.88
N LYS A 11 -12.79 -15.32 -21.90
CA LYS A 11 -13.72 -15.35 -20.77
C LYS A 11 -14.13 -16.76 -20.36
N ARG A 12 -14.40 -17.64 -21.32
CA ARG A 12 -14.95 -18.97 -21.05
C ARG A 12 -13.91 -19.99 -20.58
N PHE A 13 -12.67 -19.92 -21.07
CA PHE A 13 -11.63 -20.92 -20.85
C PHE A 13 -10.43 -20.46 -20.02
N LEU A 14 -10.12 -19.16 -20.03
CA LEU A 14 -8.89 -18.66 -19.43
C LEU A 14 -9.12 -17.80 -18.17
N GLU A 15 -10.23 -17.07 -18.07
CA GLU A 15 -10.48 -16.15 -16.94
C GLU A 15 -10.93 -16.91 -15.68
N ASN A 16 -11.85 -17.88 -15.80
CA ASN A 16 -12.55 -18.48 -14.66
C ASN A 16 -12.38 -19.98 -14.46
N ARG A 17 -11.66 -20.71 -15.34
CA ARG A 17 -11.49 -22.16 -15.20
C ARG A 17 -10.02 -22.56 -15.19
N LEU A 18 -9.62 -23.29 -14.17
CA LEU A 18 -8.37 -24.04 -14.15
C LEU A 18 -8.57 -25.33 -14.95
N LEU A 19 -7.61 -25.67 -15.81
CA LEU A 19 -7.60 -26.98 -16.46
C LEU A 19 -7.57 -28.08 -15.39
N SER A 20 -8.45 -29.08 -15.54
CA SER A 20 -8.43 -30.21 -14.64
C SER A 20 -7.05 -30.91 -14.73
N ARG A 21 -6.51 -31.29 -13.57
CA ARG A 21 -5.24 -32.03 -13.49
C ARG A 21 -5.19 -33.29 -14.37
N TRP A 22 -6.32 -33.98 -14.49
CA TRP A 22 -6.42 -35.15 -15.33
C TRP A 22 -6.38 -34.82 -16.83
N PHE A 23 -6.92 -33.67 -17.21
CA PHE A 23 -6.86 -33.17 -18.58
C PHE A 23 -5.43 -32.78 -18.98
N VAL A 24 -4.66 -32.20 -18.06
CA VAL A 24 -3.24 -31.90 -18.27
C VAL A 24 -2.45 -33.20 -18.47
N LEU A 25 -2.67 -34.22 -17.64
CA LEU A 25 -2.04 -35.53 -17.79
C LEU A 25 -2.39 -36.19 -19.13
N PHE A 26 -3.64 -36.08 -19.56
CA PHE A 26 -4.08 -36.58 -20.85
C PHE A 26 -3.34 -35.93 -22.02
N ILE A 27 -3.19 -34.60 -21.99
CA ILE A 27 -2.43 -33.86 -23.02
C ILE A 27 -0.95 -34.27 -22.99
N ASP A 28 -0.34 -34.37 -21.81
CA ASP A 28 1.06 -34.77 -21.68
C ASP A 28 1.29 -36.19 -22.28
N LEU A 29 0.40 -37.14 -22.01
CA LEU A 29 0.45 -38.46 -22.59
C LEU A 29 0.16 -38.47 -24.10
N ALA A 30 -0.73 -37.60 -24.60
CA ALA A 30 -0.96 -37.48 -26.03
C ALA A 30 0.28 -36.94 -26.76
N ILE A 31 1.01 -36.00 -26.17
CA ILE A 31 2.29 -35.50 -26.72
C ILE A 31 3.32 -36.62 -26.76
N VAL A 32 3.43 -37.43 -25.68
CA VAL A 32 4.34 -38.57 -25.64
C VAL A 32 3.94 -39.61 -26.67
N THR A 33 2.65 -39.89 -26.87
CA THR A 33 2.16 -40.78 -27.92
C THR A 33 2.63 -40.32 -29.30
N PHE A 34 2.48 -39.05 -29.60
CA PHE A 34 2.94 -38.46 -30.85
C PHE A 34 4.47 -38.55 -31.01
N ALA A 35 5.21 -38.26 -29.92
CA ALA A 35 6.66 -38.43 -29.89
C ALA A 35 7.09 -39.87 -30.13
N THR A 36 6.37 -40.84 -29.59
CA THR A 36 6.59 -42.29 -29.82
C THR A 36 6.47 -42.66 -31.32
N ILE A 37 5.43 -42.16 -31.99
CA ILE A 37 5.22 -42.39 -33.43
C ILE A 37 6.38 -41.84 -34.24
N ILE A 38 6.76 -40.55 -33.95
CA ILE A 38 7.87 -39.91 -34.65
C ILE A 38 9.18 -40.66 -34.42
N SER A 39 9.49 -41.03 -33.18
CA SER A 39 10.72 -41.70 -32.81
C SER A 39 10.82 -43.08 -33.42
N TYR A 40 9.69 -43.79 -33.49
CA TYR A 40 9.61 -45.09 -34.16
C TYR A 40 9.89 -44.97 -35.67
N ILE A 41 9.27 -44.01 -36.36
CA ILE A 41 9.50 -43.77 -37.79
C ILE A 41 10.96 -43.39 -38.07
N LEU A 42 11.53 -42.47 -37.26
CA LEU A 42 12.92 -42.04 -37.40
C LEU A 42 13.89 -43.21 -37.19
N THR A 43 13.63 -44.07 -36.21
CA THR A 43 14.46 -45.25 -35.95
C THR A 43 14.41 -46.23 -37.12
N LEU A 44 13.24 -46.47 -37.73
CA LEU A 44 13.10 -47.26 -38.93
C LEU A 44 13.88 -46.71 -40.13
N GLN A 45 13.89 -45.40 -40.32
CA GLN A 45 14.64 -44.75 -41.40
C GLN A 45 16.17 -44.87 -41.22
N ILE A 46 16.66 -44.76 -39.97
CA ILE A 46 18.09 -44.86 -39.65
C ILE A 46 18.61 -46.30 -39.89
N TYR A 47 17.80 -47.27 -39.56
CA TYR A 47 18.21 -48.71 -39.61
C TYR A 47 17.51 -49.49 -40.72
N LYS A 48 17.52 -48.96 -41.96
CA LYS A 48 16.84 -49.52 -43.16
C LYS A 48 17.07 -51.04 -43.46
N ASN A 49 18.08 -51.66 -42.90
CA ASN A 49 18.45 -53.07 -43.14
C ASN A 49 18.01 -54.01 -42.00
N ILE A 50 17.29 -53.56 -41.02
CA ILE A 50 16.82 -54.45 -39.93
C ILE A 50 15.35 -54.73 -40.16
N HIS A 51 15.00 -56.00 -40.36
CA HIS A 51 13.62 -56.51 -40.49
C HIS A 51 12.79 -56.38 -39.19
N ILE A 52 12.77 -55.16 -38.59
CA ILE A 52 12.02 -54.84 -37.35
C ILE A 52 10.61 -54.32 -37.67
N VAL A 53 10.15 -54.45 -38.90
CA VAL A 53 8.85 -53.95 -39.33
C VAL A 53 7.80 -55.06 -39.26
N TYR A 54 7.41 -55.44 -38.05
CA TYR A 54 6.14 -56.12 -37.85
C TYR A 54 5.20 -55.21 -37.05
N HIS A 55 4.00 -54.99 -37.57
CA HIS A 55 2.93 -54.21 -36.92
C HIS A 55 2.71 -54.52 -35.43
N PRO A 56 2.85 -55.74 -34.92
CA PRO A 56 2.69 -56.02 -33.49
C PRO A 56 3.73 -55.33 -32.61
N VAL A 57 4.97 -55.19 -33.05
CA VAL A 57 6.08 -54.59 -32.25
C VAL A 57 5.85 -53.10 -31.97
N PHE A 58 5.24 -52.36 -32.89
CA PHE A 58 4.90 -50.96 -32.66
C PHE A 58 3.98 -50.76 -31.44
N PHE A 59 2.95 -51.60 -31.31
CA PHE A 59 2.02 -51.51 -30.19
C PHE A 59 2.68 -51.85 -28.85
N GLU A 60 3.67 -52.76 -28.84
CA GLU A 60 4.47 -53.06 -27.66
C GLU A 60 5.32 -51.86 -27.25
N TYR A 61 6.02 -51.18 -28.19
CA TYR A 61 6.78 -49.97 -27.94
C TYR A 61 5.88 -48.84 -27.39
N LEU A 62 4.71 -48.66 -27.99
CA LEU A 62 3.74 -47.69 -27.56
C LEU A 62 3.23 -48.00 -26.15
N ALA A 63 2.86 -49.23 -25.85
CA ALA A 63 2.36 -49.63 -24.55
C ALA A 63 3.41 -49.45 -23.44
N ILE A 64 4.66 -49.89 -23.69
CA ILE A 64 5.79 -49.75 -22.76
C ILE A 64 6.07 -48.26 -22.50
N THR A 65 6.14 -47.44 -23.56
CA THR A 65 6.42 -46.00 -23.45
C THR A 65 5.33 -45.28 -22.67
N LEU A 66 4.06 -45.55 -22.95
CA LEU A 66 2.95 -44.93 -22.24
C LEU A 66 2.88 -45.36 -20.78
N LEU A 67 3.12 -46.64 -20.49
CA LEU A 67 3.10 -47.16 -19.13
C LEU A 67 4.14 -46.45 -18.24
N PHE A 68 5.41 -46.43 -18.70
CA PHE A 68 6.49 -45.83 -17.90
C PHE A 68 6.38 -44.32 -17.80
N ASN A 69 5.99 -43.61 -18.88
CA ASN A 69 5.76 -42.18 -18.80
C ASN A 69 4.57 -41.82 -17.88
N ALA A 70 3.45 -42.56 -17.95
CA ALA A 70 2.31 -42.35 -17.06
C ALA A 70 2.70 -42.57 -15.58
N LEU A 71 3.49 -43.63 -15.31
CA LEU A 71 3.99 -43.93 -13.97
C LEU A 71 4.91 -42.80 -13.45
N CYS A 72 5.90 -42.38 -14.26
CA CYS A 72 6.82 -41.30 -13.90
C CYS A 72 6.11 -39.96 -13.73
N PHE A 73 5.19 -39.59 -14.63
CA PHE A 73 4.40 -38.37 -14.49
C PHE A 73 3.57 -38.36 -13.20
N ARG A 74 3.08 -39.53 -12.77
CA ARG A 74 2.35 -39.66 -11.51
C ARG A 74 3.26 -39.54 -10.28
N ILE A 75 4.46 -40.15 -10.31
CA ILE A 75 5.46 -40.09 -9.23
C ILE A 75 5.97 -38.65 -9.05
N PHE A 76 6.43 -38.03 -10.13
CA PHE A 76 6.97 -36.67 -10.11
C PHE A 76 5.89 -35.58 -10.07
N LYS A 77 4.61 -35.94 -10.14
CA LYS A 77 3.45 -35.04 -10.03
C LYS A 77 3.47 -33.90 -11.05
N THR A 78 3.95 -34.14 -12.28
CA THR A 78 4.10 -33.11 -13.34
C THR A 78 2.79 -32.44 -13.73
N TYR A 79 1.65 -33.15 -13.57
CA TYR A 79 0.30 -32.69 -13.89
C TYR A 79 -0.39 -31.87 -12.79
N LYS A 80 0.23 -31.70 -11.62
CA LYS A 80 -0.38 -30.96 -10.51
C LYS A 80 -0.19 -29.44 -10.62
N GLY A 81 0.77 -28.98 -11.41
CA GLY A 81 1.03 -27.57 -11.64
C GLY A 81 -0.08 -26.90 -12.48
N ILE A 82 -0.24 -25.59 -12.29
CA ILE A 82 -1.15 -24.78 -13.11
C ILE A 82 -0.38 -24.36 -14.37
N VAL A 83 -0.66 -24.99 -15.51
CA VAL A 83 0.11 -24.86 -16.76
C VAL A 83 0.37 -23.42 -17.18
N ARG A 84 -0.61 -22.52 -16.99
CA ARG A 84 -0.48 -21.09 -17.35
C ARG A 84 0.50 -20.29 -16.48
N TYR A 85 0.96 -20.86 -15.37
CA TYR A 85 1.95 -20.29 -14.44
C TYR A 85 3.17 -21.19 -14.27
N SER A 86 3.50 -21.99 -15.29
CA SER A 86 4.64 -22.91 -15.23
C SER A 86 5.94 -22.19 -14.91
N THR A 87 6.63 -22.63 -13.87
CA THR A 87 7.91 -22.11 -13.38
C THR A 87 9.06 -23.00 -13.80
N ILE A 88 10.29 -22.54 -13.67
CA ILE A 88 11.52 -23.33 -13.91
C ILE A 88 11.48 -24.65 -13.15
N HIS A 89 10.96 -24.67 -11.94
CA HIS A 89 10.83 -25.89 -11.14
C HIS A 89 9.90 -26.95 -11.77
N GLU A 90 8.83 -26.53 -12.47
CA GLU A 90 7.97 -27.47 -13.20
C GLU A 90 8.66 -28.03 -14.44
N PHE A 91 9.45 -27.21 -15.15
CA PHE A 91 10.28 -27.70 -16.25
C PHE A 91 11.31 -28.72 -15.77
N GLN A 92 11.95 -28.51 -14.61
CA GLN A 92 12.85 -29.49 -14.00
C GLN A 92 12.13 -30.81 -13.67
N LYS A 93 10.91 -30.79 -13.15
CA LYS A 93 10.11 -31.99 -12.89
C LYS A 93 9.82 -32.80 -14.16
N ILE A 94 9.48 -32.11 -15.25
CA ILE A 94 9.25 -32.79 -16.55
C ILE A 94 10.54 -33.41 -17.04
N LEU A 95 11.65 -32.70 -17.01
CA LEU A 95 12.97 -33.18 -17.42
C LEU A 95 13.37 -34.46 -16.65
N THR A 96 13.32 -34.39 -15.31
CA THR A 96 13.66 -35.55 -14.46
C THR A 96 12.73 -36.73 -14.70
N SER A 97 11.42 -36.45 -14.85
CA SER A 97 10.43 -37.49 -15.12
C SER A 97 10.68 -38.22 -16.46
N LEU A 98 11.00 -37.46 -17.52
CA LEU A 98 11.34 -38.04 -18.83
C LEU A 98 12.63 -38.85 -18.77
N LEU A 99 13.68 -38.36 -18.10
CA LEU A 99 14.93 -39.10 -17.94
C LEU A 99 14.72 -40.46 -17.25
N PHE A 100 13.97 -40.49 -16.16
CA PHE A 100 13.68 -41.73 -15.45
C PHE A 100 12.82 -42.69 -16.29
N ALA A 101 11.80 -42.15 -16.98
CA ALA A 101 10.97 -42.96 -17.87
C ALA A 101 11.80 -43.57 -18.99
N ASP A 102 12.68 -42.78 -19.60
CA ASP A 102 13.51 -43.20 -20.72
C ASP A 102 14.50 -44.30 -20.33
N ILE A 103 15.13 -44.23 -19.16
CA ILE A 103 15.98 -45.28 -18.59
C ILE A 103 15.20 -46.59 -18.43
N LEU A 104 13.97 -46.53 -17.90
CA LEU A 104 13.13 -47.73 -17.70
C LEU A 104 12.72 -48.34 -19.05
N ILE A 105 12.37 -47.50 -20.02
CA ILE A 105 12.04 -47.94 -21.39
C ILE A 105 13.26 -48.59 -22.02
N PHE A 106 14.44 -47.99 -21.94
CA PHE A 106 15.69 -48.53 -22.47
C PHE A 106 16.01 -49.91 -21.88
N LEU A 107 15.97 -50.07 -20.56
CA LEU A 107 16.24 -51.34 -19.88
C LEU A 107 15.26 -52.42 -20.30
N THR A 108 13.99 -52.06 -20.50
CA THR A 108 12.96 -53.02 -20.94
C THR A 108 13.16 -53.45 -22.39
N LEU A 109 13.41 -52.48 -23.29
CA LEU A 109 13.63 -52.73 -24.70
C LEU A 109 14.94 -53.50 -24.94
N TYR A 110 16.00 -53.21 -24.19
CA TYR A 110 17.26 -53.94 -24.28
C TYR A 110 17.10 -55.44 -23.95
N LYS A 111 16.26 -55.76 -22.98
CA LYS A 111 15.95 -57.17 -22.63
C LYS A 111 15.10 -57.87 -23.70
N VAL A 112 14.18 -57.15 -24.35
CA VAL A 112 13.24 -57.70 -25.34
C VAL A 112 13.88 -57.87 -26.72
N ILE A 113 14.67 -56.87 -27.16
CA ILE A 113 15.25 -56.81 -28.52
C ILE A 113 16.59 -57.60 -28.60
N GLY A 114 17.27 -57.84 -27.48
CA GLY A 114 18.55 -58.57 -27.44
C GLY A 114 19.75 -57.69 -27.91
N PRO A 115 20.80 -58.31 -28.53
CA PRO A 115 22.09 -57.65 -28.76
C PRO A 115 22.09 -56.41 -29.66
N SER A 116 20.96 -56.00 -30.25
CA SER A 116 20.84 -54.76 -31.04
C SER A 116 20.63 -53.52 -30.17
N GLY A 117 21.44 -53.35 -29.13
CA GLY A 117 21.36 -52.19 -28.21
C GLY A 117 21.45 -50.84 -28.88
N SER A 118 22.06 -50.74 -30.07
CA SER A 118 22.14 -49.48 -30.84
C SER A 118 20.76 -48.97 -31.29
N VAL A 119 19.84 -49.86 -31.63
CA VAL A 119 18.45 -49.51 -32.02
C VAL A 119 17.67 -48.96 -30.82
N ALA A 120 17.81 -49.62 -29.68
CA ALA A 120 17.17 -49.17 -28.44
C ALA A 120 17.71 -47.78 -28.00
N VAL A 121 19.02 -47.55 -28.11
CA VAL A 121 19.63 -46.24 -27.84
C VAL A 121 19.11 -45.18 -28.79
N ALA A 122 19.07 -45.44 -30.09
CA ALA A 122 18.56 -44.47 -31.07
C ALA A 122 17.08 -44.11 -30.83
N TYR A 123 16.24 -45.14 -30.56
CA TYR A 123 14.83 -44.91 -30.23
C TYR A 123 14.65 -44.09 -28.97
N CYS A 124 15.31 -44.45 -27.87
CA CYS A 124 15.21 -43.74 -26.59
C CYS A 124 15.74 -42.31 -26.71
N SER A 125 16.87 -42.09 -27.36
CA SER A 125 17.42 -40.73 -27.56
C SER A 125 16.47 -39.83 -28.36
N THR A 126 15.88 -40.36 -29.45
CA THR A 126 14.92 -39.60 -30.26
C THR A 126 13.61 -39.37 -29.50
N LEU A 127 13.11 -40.38 -28.78
CA LEU A 127 11.92 -40.29 -27.94
C LEU A 127 12.07 -39.19 -26.86
N PHE A 128 13.19 -39.21 -26.15
CA PHE A 128 13.50 -38.20 -25.12
C PHE A 128 13.48 -36.81 -25.70
N LEU A 129 14.24 -36.55 -26.78
CA LEU A 129 14.33 -35.24 -27.40
C LEU A 129 12.98 -34.74 -27.92
N VAL A 130 12.24 -35.54 -28.65
CA VAL A 130 10.94 -35.17 -29.22
C VAL A 130 9.92 -34.94 -28.12
N SER A 131 9.88 -35.79 -27.08
CA SER A 131 8.99 -35.61 -25.92
C SER A 131 9.33 -34.36 -25.14
N LEU A 132 10.62 -34.06 -24.91
CA LEU A 132 11.07 -32.86 -24.21
C LEU A 132 10.65 -31.59 -24.96
N VAL A 133 10.95 -31.54 -26.27
CA VAL A 133 10.56 -30.39 -27.10
C VAL A 133 9.05 -30.21 -27.14
N GLY A 134 8.29 -31.30 -27.27
CA GLY A 134 6.83 -31.25 -27.31
C GLY A 134 6.22 -30.77 -26.00
N LEU A 135 6.65 -31.30 -24.85
CA LEU A 135 6.12 -30.92 -23.54
C LEU A 135 6.52 -29.51 -23.15
N TYR A 136 7.77 -29.11 -23.37
CA TYR A 136 8.24 -27.76 -23.09
C TYR A 136 7.58 -26.76 -24.05
N GLY A 137 7.52 -27.04 -25.33
CA GLY A 137 6.86 -26.19 -26.31
C GLY A 137 5.39 -25.97 -25.97
N PHE A 138 4.66 -27.02 -25.60
CA PHE A 138 3.27 -26.87 -25.14
C PHE A 138 3.15 -25.95 -23.93
N ARG A 139 3.97 -26.14 -22.89
CA ARG A 139 3.95 -25.27 -21.69
C ARG A 139 4.24 -23.80 -22.05
N ILE A 140 5.27 -23.57 -22.86
CA ILE A 140 5.66 -22.21 -23.30
C ILE A 140 4.52 -21.56 -24.10
N ILE A 141 3.90 -22.28 -25.04
CA ILE A 141 2.79 -21.77 -25.85
C ILE A 141 1.61 -21.39 -24.96
N VAL A 142 1.25 -22.22 -23.98
CA VAL A 142 0.14 -21.93 -23.06
C VAL A 142 0.43 -20.71 -22.21
N VAL A 143 1.63 -20.58 -21.64
CA VAL A 143 2.05 -19.41 -20.85
C VAL A 143 2.03 -18.16 -21.72
N TYR A 144 2.63 -18.21 -22.91
CA TYR A 144 2.69 -17.06 -23.82
C TYR A 144 1.31 -16.60 -24.29
N THR A 145 0.45 -17.55 -24.71
CA THR A 145 -0.92 -17.21 -25.15
C THR A 145 -1.75 -16.65 -24.01
N TYR A 146 -1.65 -17.21 -22.80
CA TYR A 146 -2.33 -16.69 -21.62
C TYR A 146 -1.89 -15.26 -21.31
N GLN A 147 -0.59 -14.99 -21.25
CA GLN A 147 -0.06 -13.65 -20.98
C GLN A 147 -0.48 -12.65 -22.04
N THR A 148 -0.41 -13.03 -23.33
CA THR A 148 -0.80 -12.14 -24.44
C THR A 148 -2.30 -11.83 -24.44
N LEU A 149 -3.14 -12.83 -24.17
CA LEU A 149 -4.59 -12.65 -24.09
C LEU A 149 -5.00 -11.82 -22.85
N THR A 150 -4.36 -12.05 -21.71
CA THR A 150 -4.61 -11.26 -20.49
C THR A 150 -4.19 -9.80 -20.69
N ARG A 151 -3.08 -9.53 -21.37
CA ARG A 151 -2.65 -8.18 -21.73
C ARG A 151 -3.64 -7.49 -22.70
N ARG A 152 -4.25 -8.23 -23.61
CA ARG A 152 -5.11 -7.69 -24.67
C ARG A 152 -6.59 -7.55 -24.29
N PHE A 153 -7.10 -8.42 -23.44
CA PHE A 153 -8.51 -8.53 -23.10
C PHE A 153 -8.85 -8.33 -21.63
N GLY A 154 -7.84 -8.11 -20.77
CA GLY A 154 -8.04 -7.72 -19.37
C GLY A 154 -8.88 -6.43 -19.28
N ASN A 155 -9.98 -6.47 -18.53
CA ASN A 155 -11.04 -5.45 -18.55
C ASN A 155 -10.70 -4.14 -17.82
N ASN A 156 -9.55 -4.01 -17.13
CA ASN A 156 -9.19 -2.79 -16.40
C ASN A 156 -8.16 -1.98 -17.20
N PRO A 157 -8.43 -0.69 -17.48
CA PRO A 157 -7.44 0.20 -18.04
C PRO A 157 -6.30 0.34 -17.03
N SER A 158 -5.17 -0.29 -17.31
CA SER A 158 -3.98 -0.15 -16.48
C SER A 158 -3.28 1.17 -16.79
N ILE A 159 -2.85 1.87 -15.75
CA ILE A 159 -2.06 3.10 -15.84
C ILE A 159 -0.61 2.69 -16.18
N PRO A 160 -0.06 3.10 -17.34
CA PRO A 160 1.33 2.83 -17.67
C PRO A 160 2.24 3.71 -16.83
N VAL A 161 3.16 3.10 -16.07
CA VAL A 161 4.09 3.83 -15.19
C VAL A 161 5.53 3.43 -15.47
N PHE A 162 6.44 4.39 -15.29
CA PHE A 162 7.87 4.15 -15.21
C PHE A 162 8.28 4.06 -13.74
N VAL A 163 9.16 3.12 -13.38
CA VAL A 163 9.69 2.98 -12.02
C VAL A 163 11.02 3.70 -11.92
N TRP A 164 11.19 4.51 -10.90
CA TRP A 164 12.44 5.21 -10.61
C TRP A 164 13.42 4.30 -9.88
N GLY A 165 14.66 4.21 -10.36
CA GLY A 165 15.71 3.38 -9.77
C GLY A 165 15.78 1.94 -10.29
N LEU A 166 16.93 1.28 -10.06
CA LEU A 166 17.24 -0.09 -10.50
C LEU A 166 17.57 -1.01 -9.31
N ASN A 167 16.95 -0.78 -8.15
CA ASN A 167 17.17 -1.61 -6.97
C ASN A 167 16.36 -2.92 -7.01
N GLU A 168 16.69 -3.86 -6.12
CA GLU A 168 16.03 -5.17 -6.05
C GLU A 168 14.52 -5.05 -5.77
N ASP A 169 14.12 -4.12 -4.90
CA ASP A 169 12.71 -3.89 -4.56
C ASP A 169 11.89 -3.48 -5.80
N ASN A 170 12.48 -2.66 -6.67
CA ASN A 170 11.87 -2.22 -7.92
C ASN A 170 11.68 -3.37 -8.90
N ILE A 171 12.64 -4.30 -8.94
CA ILE A 171 12.58 -5.51 -9.78
C ILE A 171 11.47 -6.44 -9.28
N VAL A 172 11.42 -6.67 -7.97
CA VAL A 172 10.38 -7.50 -7.33
C VAL A 172 8.99 -6.88 -7.57
N LEU A 173 8.85 -5.57 -7.37
CA LEU A 173 7.60 -4.86 -7.64
C LEU A 173 7.17 -4.99 -9.11
N ALA A 174 8.11 -4.89 -10.05
CA ALA A 174 7.83 -5.06 -11.47
C ALA A 174 7.32 -6.46 -11.81
N GLN A 175 7.93 -7.48 -11.24
CA GLN A 175 7.50 -8.86 -11.40
C GLN A 175 6.10 -9.08 -10.81
N LEU A 176 5.84 -8.58 -9.60
CA LEU A 176 4.54 -8.70 -8.94
C LEU A 176 3.43 -7.96 -9.71
N LEU A 177 3.69 -6.75 -10.21
CA LEU A 177 2.72 -6.00 -11.02
C LEU A 177 2.53 -6.60 -12.43
N SER A 178 3.46 -7.41 -12.93
CA SER A 178 3.31 -8.13 -14.20
C SER A 178 2.36 -9.32 -14.10
N ILE A 179 2.13 -9.84 -12.90
CA ILE A 179 1.28 -11.01 -12.62
C ILE A 179 -0.14 -10.52 -12.35
N GLY A 180 -1.10 -10.87 -13.24
CA GLY A 180 -2.51 -10.58 -13.03
C GLY A 180 -3.00 -9.25 -13.59
N ASN A 181 -4.23 -8.87 -13.21
CA ASN A 181 -4.93 -7.68 -13.72
C ASN A 181 -4.75 -6.51 -12.75
N ASN A 182 -3.58 -5.88 -12.76
CA ASN A 182 -3.23 -4.78 -11.87
C ASN A 182 -3.63 -3.41 -12.43
N ARG A 183 -3.94 -2.47 -11.54
CA ARG A 183 -4.24 -1.07 -11.87
C ARG A 183 -3.06 -0.37 -12.55
N PHE A 184 -1.82 -0.76 -12.25
CA PHE A 184 -0.60 -0.19 -12.80
C PHE A 184 0.12 -1.21 -13.67
N ARG A 185 0.74 -0.73 -14.76
CA ARG A 185 1.57 -1.53 -15.66
C ARG A 185 2.91 -0.84 -15.84
N ILE A 186 3.98 -1.53 -15.46
CA ILE A 186 5.33 -1.01 -15.65
C ILE A 186 5.69 -1.10 -17.14
N ILE A 187 6.13 0.01 -17.71
CA ILE A 187 6.53 0.14 -19.11
C ILE A 187 8.01 0.46 -19.29
N GLY A 188 8.73 0.76 -18.21
CA GLY A 188 10.16 0.99 -18.19
C GLY A 188 10.68 1.34 -16.80
N PHE A 189 12.00 1.36 -16.68
CA PHE A 189 12.73 1.85 -15.52
C PHE A 189 13.46 3.14 -15.87
N LEU A 190 13.58 4.04 -14.90
CA LEU A 190 14.31 5.30 -15.02
C LEU A 190 15.53 5.27 -14.12
N THR A 191 16.66 5.72 -14.62
CA THR A 191 17.91 5.82 -13.83
C THR A 191 18.71 7.04 -14.26
N THR A 192 19.53 7.53 -13.37
CA THR A 192 20.52 8.59 -13.67
C THR A 192 21.87 8.01 -14.10
N ASP A 193 22.08 6.69 -13.96
CA ASP A 193 23.31 5.99 -14.29
C ASP A 193 23.50 5.87 -15.82
N PRO A 194 24.57 6.45 -16.39
CA PRO A 194 24.85 6.40 -17.83
C PRO A 194 25.15 4.98 -18.35
N ASP A 195 25.73 4.11 -17.51
CA ASP A 195 26.16 2.76 -17.88
C ASP A 195 25.00 1.78 -18.04
N SER A 196 23.82 2.20 -17.65
CA SER A 196 22.59 1.43 -17.78
C SER A 196 21.83 1.65 -19.10
N LYS A 197 22.38 2.47 -19.98
CA LYS A 197 21.78 2.80 -21.28
C LYS A 197 21.62 1.55 -22.16
N LEU A 198 20.43 1.40 -22.78
CA LEU A 198 20.08 0.28 -23.67
C LEU A 198 19.91 -1.09 -22.97
N LYS A 199 20.01 -1.19 -21.66
CA LYS A 199 19.71 -2.43 -20.94
C LYS A 199 18.18 -2.67 -20.88
N LYS A 200 17.80 -3.93 -20.83
CA LYS A 200 16.42 -4.36 -20.56
C LYS A 200 16.40 -5.13 -19.25
N LEU A 201 15.41 -4.85 -18.45
CA LEU A 201 15.19 -5.53 -17.18
C LEU A 201 13.75 -6.08 -17.19
N THR A 202 13.56 -7.37 -16.95
CA THR A 202 12.23 -8.03 -17.00
C THR A 202 11.44 -7.71 -18.29
N ASP A 203 12.11 -7.70 -19.45
CA ASP A 203 11.58 -7.38 -20.79
C ASP A 203 11.12 -5.93 -21.00
N VAL A 204 11.32 -5.02 -20.04
CA VAL A 204 11.03 -3.59 -20.21
C VAL A 204 12.32 -2.77 -20.33
N PRO A 205 12.30 -1.65 -21.08
CA PRO A 205 13.49 -0.84 -21.31
C PRO A 205 13.92 -0.09 -20.04
N VAL A 206 15.23 0.09 -19.89
CA VAL A 206 15.84 1.01 -18.94
C VAL A 206 16.18 2.30 -19.68
N LEU A 207 15.64 3.42 -19.19
CA LEU A 207 15.87 4.74 -19.76
C LEU A 207 16.74 5.57 -18.82
N THR A 208 17.80 6.16 -19.37
CA THR A 208 18.68 7.05 -18.61
C THR A 208 18.20 8.49 -18.74
N ILE A 209 17.95 9.13 -17.61
CA ILE A 209 17.50 10.52 -17.47
C ILE A 209 18.69 11.36 -16.97
N GLN A 210 19.24 12.17 -17.86
CA GLN A 210 20.34 13.09 -17.53
C GLN A 210 19.87 14.54 -17.48
N LYS A 211 18.85 14.87 -18.29
CA LYS A 211 18.29 16.22 -18.40
C LYS A 211 16.78 16.19 -18.27
N PRO A 212 16.15 17.25 -17.81
CA PRO A 212 14.68 17.35 -17.72
C PRO A 212 13.96 17.10 -19.05
N GLU A 213 14.59 17.49 -20.18
CA GLU A 213 14.04 17.29 -21.52
C GLU A 213 13.87 15.82 -21.89
N ASP A 214 14.61 14.92 -21.24
CA ASP A 214 14.52 13.47 -21.48
C ASP A 214 13.14 12.93 -21.08
N PHE A 215 12.48 13.50 -20.08
CA PHE A 215 11.11 13.12 -19.72
C PHE A 215 10.12 13.38 -20.86
N LEU A 216 10.24 14.50 -21.55
CA LEU A 216 9.41 14.85 -22.69
C LEU A 216 9.76 14.00 -23.91
N LYS A 217 11.04 13.78 -24.17
CA LYS A 217 11.56 12.93 -25.26
C LYS A 217 11.00 11.52 -25.20
N TYR A 218 10.97 10.92 -24.01
CA TYR A 218 10.43 9.58 -23.79
C TYR A 218 8.93 9.55 -23.52
N LYS A 219 8.23 10.71 -23.59
CA LYS A 219 6.79 10.86 -23.36
C LYS A 219 6.33 10.26 -22.02
N ILE A 220 7.12 10.47 -20.98
CA ILE A 220 6.84 9.98 -19.63
C ILE A 220 5.70 10.81 -19.05
N LYS A 221 4.65 10.15 -18.57
CA LYS A 221 3.48 10.79 -17.94
C LYS A 221 3.30 10.43 -16.49
N ASP A 222 3.79 9.26 -16.09
CA ASP A 222 3.56 8.67 -14.78
C ASP A 222 4.85 8.01 -14.29
N VAL A 223 5.31 8.39 -13.10
CA VAL A 223 6.52 7.86 -12.45
C VAL A 223 6.15 7.28 -11.11
N LEU A 224 6.66 6.10 -10.80
CA LEU A 224 6.46 5.39 -9.54
C LEU A 224 7.77 5.31 -8.77
N PHE A 225 7.78 5.81 -7.55
CA PHE A 225 8.83 5.62 -6.55
C PHE A 225 8.42 4.51 -5.58
N THR A 226 9.37 3.69 -5.14
CA THR A 226 9.09 2.58 -4.23
C THR A 226 9.35 2.92 -2.77
N LYS A 227 10.18 3.93 -2.51
CA LYS A 227 10.53 4.36 -1.15
C LYS A 227 10.35 5.87 -1.00
N GLU A 228 9.87 6.28 0.18
CA GLU A 228 9.77 7.71 0.53
C GLU A 228 11.13 8.39 0.59
N ASP A 229 12.16 7.67 1.03
CA ASP A 229 13.53 8.20 1.08
C ASP A 229 14.11 8.50 -0.31
N GLU A 230 13.70 7.75 -1.34
CA GLU A 230 14.09 8.04 -2.72
C GLU A 230 13.54 9.38 -3.22
N LEU A 231 12.30 9.74 -2.83
CA LEU A 231 11.72 11.05 -3.15
C LEU A 231 12.54 12.20 -2.54
N LYS A 232 13.05 12.00 -1.33
CA LYS A 232 13.85 13.00 -0.61
C LYS A 232 15.26 13.12 -1.21
N THR A 233 15.90 11.98 -1.48
CA THR A 233 17.25 11.94 -2.06
C THR A 233 17.27 12.54 -3.46
N GLU A 234 16.21 12.31 -4.24
CA GLU A 234 16.07 12.75 -5.62
C GLU A 234 15.23 14.02 -5.77
N ALA A 235 15.18 14.87 -4.74
CA ALA A 235 14.33 16.06 -4.67
C ALA A 235 14.44 16.95 -5.92
N ASN A 236 15.64 17.13 -6.47
CA ASN A 236 15.87 17.91 -7.69
C ASN A 236 15.15 17.33 -8.93
N TYR A 237 15.12 16.00 -9.05
CA TYR A 237 14.38 15.34 -10.14
C TYR A 237 12.88 15.36 -9.88
N VAL A 238 12.45 15.18 -8.64
CA VAL A 238 11.04 15.26 -8.24
C VAL A 238 10.46 16.64 -8.57
N GLU A 239 11.16 17.72 -8.24
CA GLU A 239 10.75 19.09 -8.59
C GLU A 239 10.61 19.27 -10.10
N LYS A 240 11.57 18.78 -10.89
CA LYS A 240 11.52 18.83 -12.35
C LYS A 240 10.37 17.99 -12.92
N ILE A 241 10.14 16.79 -12.39
CA ILE A 241 9.02 15.92 -12.77
C ILE A 241 7.68 16.65 -12.54
N LEU A 242 7.53 17.28 -11.38
CA LEU A 242 6.33 18.04 -11.04
C LEU A 242 6.16 19.28 -11.94
N SER A 243 7.25 20.01 -12.24
CA SER A 243 7.19 21.17 -13.14
C SER A 243 6.76 20.81 -14.57
N LEU A 244 7.00 19.59 -15.01
CA LEU A 244 6.56 19.05 -16.30
C LEU A 244 5.14 18.45 -16.26
N ASN A 245 4.42 18.61 -15.16
CA ASN A 245 3.06 18.07 -14.94
C ASN A 245 2.97 16.54 -15.10
N ILE A 246 4.06 15.84 -14.72
CA ILE A 246 4.13 14.38 -14.69
C ILE A 246 3.64 13.90 -13.32
N ARG A 247 2.75 12.91 -13.32
CA ARG A 247 2.19 12.37 -12.08
C ARG A 247 3.20 11.47 -11.38
N ILE A 248 3.37 11.69 -10.09
CA ILE A 248 4.23 10.86 -9.24
C ILE A 248 3.34 9.97 -8.37
N TYR A 249 3.69 8.70 -8.32
CA TYR A 249 3.10 7.70 -7.44
C TYR A 249 4.15 7.18 -6.47
N ILE A 250 3.71 6.79 -5.29
CA ILE A 250 4.54 6.14 -4.29
C ILE A 250 3.91 4.84 -3.83
N SER A 251 4.74 3.83 -3.61
CA SER A 251 4.34 2.58 -2.96
C SER A 251 4.62 2.69 -1.46
N LYS A 252 3.64 2.37 -0.60
CA LYS A 252 3.93 2.19 0.83
C LYS A 252 4.93 1.05 0.99
N GLN A 253 5.88 1.19 1.94
CA GLN A 253 6.88 0.17 2.26
C GLN A 253 6.24 -1.22 2.33
N MET A 254 6.70 -2.12 1.47
CA MET A 254 6.32 -3.52 1.52
C MET A 254 7.25 -4.24 2.49
N ASN A 255 6.73 -4.69 3.62
CA ASN A 255 7.37 -5.79 4.33
C ASN A 255 7.18 -7.04 3.47
N ILE A 256 8.28 -7.56 2.92
CA ILE A 256 8.33 -8.74 2.05
C ILE A 256 7.67 -9.97 2.70
N ASP A 257 7.62 -10.03 4.03
CA ASP A 257 7.02 -11.12 4.80
C ASP A 257 5.47 -11.15 4.78
N SER A 258 4.80 -10.09 4.32
CA SER A 258 3.34 -10.00 4.27
C SER A 258 2.73 -10.23 2.87
N LEU A 259 3.47 -10.83 1.94
CA LEU A 259 3.10 -11.06 0.53
C LEU A 259 1.98 -12.08 0.28
N SER A 260 1.10 -12.32 1.24
CA SER A 260 -0.01 -13.28 1.08
C SER A 260 -1.13 -12.83 0.13
N GLN A 261 -1.18 -11.56 -0.31
CA GLN A 261 -2.25 -11.10 -1.21
C GLN A 261 -1.73 -10.13 -2.29
N LEU A 262 -1.54 -10.62 -3.50
CA LEU A 262 -1.23 -9.86 -4.73
C LEU A 262 -2.22 -8.70 -5.02
N SER A 263 -3.45 -8.78 -4.51
CA SER A 263 -4.48 -7.73 -4.63
C SER A 263 -4.15 -6.46 -3.84
N ASP A 264 -3.31 -6.54 -2.81
CA ASP A 264 -3.04 -5.40 -1.93
C ASP A 264 -1.90 -4.50 -2.44
N ILE A 265 -1.06 -5.02 -3.34
CA ILE A 265 0.06 -4.26 -3.92
C ILE A 265 -0.41 -3.06 -4.74
N SER A 266 -1.39 -3.26 -5.63
CA SER A 266 -1.92 -2.15 -6.42
C SER A 266 -2.74 -1.14 -5.61
N ARG A 267 -3.22 -1.54 -4.42
CA ARG A 267 -3.89 -0.66 -3.47
C ARG A 267 -2.91 0.15 -2.62
N SER A 268 -1.70 -0.36 -2.42
CA SER A 268 -0.64 0.36 -1.69
C SER A 268 -0.03 1.50 -2.49
N ILE A 269 -0.19 1.50 -3.83
CA ILE A 269 0.31 2.55 -4.71
C ILE A 269 -0.69 3.70 -4.75
N ARG A 270 -0.26 4.87 -4.30
CA ARG A 270 -1.04 6.11 -4.28
C ARG A 270 -0.30 7.26 -4.96
N PRO A 271 -1.01 8.31 -5.44
CA PRO A 271 -0.35 9.53 -5.85
C PRO A 271 0.46 10.14 -4.69
N VAL A 272 1.62 10.71 -5.01
CA VAL A 272 2.42 11.46 -4.04
C VAL A 272 1.61 12.64 -3.50
N GLN A 273 1.63 12.80 -2.20
CA GLN A 273 1.06 13.93 -1.50
C GLN A 273 2.15 14.91 -1.09
N ILE A 274 1.77 16.14 -0.78
CA ILE A 274 2.74 17.18 -0.39
C ILE A 274 3.47 16.78 0.89
N GLU A 275 2.82 16.03 1.75
CA GLU A 275 3.37 15.48 2.99
C GLU A 275 4.58 14.58 2.75
N ASP A 276 4.58 13.81 1.66
CA ASP A 276 5.67 12.89 1.28
C ASP A 276 6.94 13.66 0.83
N LEU A 277 6.78 14.94 0.45
CA LEU A 277 7.86 15.81 0.00
C LEU A 277 8.53 16.59 1.14
N LEU A 278 8.04 16.45 2.37
CA LEU A 278 8.69 17.02 3.54
C LEU A 278 10.02 16.28 3.77
N GLY A 279 11.12 16.95 3.52
CA GLY A 279 12.48 16.39 3.52
C GLY A 279 13.05 16.02 4.90
N ARG A 280 12.21 15.72 5.90
CA ARG A 280 12.64 15.40 7.27
C ARG A 280 12.11 14.04 7.73
N PRO A 281 12.87 13.32 8.59
CA PRO A 281 12.39 12.09 9.20
C PRO A 281 11.18 12.35 10.11
N GLU A 282 10.24 11.41 10.15
CA GLU A 282 9.17 11.43 11.15
C GLU A 282 9.76 11.30 12.56
N ILE A 283 9.11 11.98 13.52
CA ILE A 283 9.52 11.89 14.92
C ILE A 283 9.20 10.50 15.45
N ASN A 284 10.22 9.78 15.89
CA ASN A 284 10.05 8.52 16.62
C ASN A 284 9.72 8.81 18.08
N ILE A 285 8.45 8.67 18.45
CA ILE A 285 7.94 8.83 19.81
C ILE A 285 7.82 7.46 20.45
N SER A 286 8.09 7.38 21.75
CA SER A 286 7.90 6.15 22.54
C SER A 286 6.42 5.83 22.71
N LEU A 287 5.86 5.03 21.81
CA LEU A 287 4.45 4.61 21.82
C LEU A 287 4.06 3.87 23.10
N ASN A 288 5.02 3.19 23.75
CA ASN A 288 4.77 2.43 24.99
C ASN A 288 4.33 3.34 26.15
N VAL A 289 4.95 4.52 26.28
CA VAL A 289 4.64 5.47 27.37
C VAL A 289 3.25 6.09 27.17
N ILE A 290 2.85 6.33 25.92
CA ILE A 290 1.49 6.79 25.58
C ILE A 290 0.48 5.68 25.92
N ALA A 291 0.78 4.43 25.54
CA ALA A 291 -0.09 3.30 25.80
C ALA A 291 -0.40 3.12 27.29
N GLU A 292 0.62 3.16 28.15
CA GLU A 292 0.47 3.05 29.62
C GLU A 292 -0.45 4.13 30.21
N ASN A 293 -0.40 5.35 29.66
CA ASN A 293 -1.20 6.48 30.15
C ASN A 293 -2.66 6.45 29.67
N VAL A 294 -2.93 5.80 28.53
CA VAL A 294 -4.23 5.79 27.83
C VAL A 294 -5.03 4.52 28.11
N GLN A 295 -4.34 3.39 28.31
CA GLN A 295 -4.98 2.08 28.48
C GLN A 295 -5.97 2.07 29.65
N GLY A 296 -7.18 1.57 29.40
CA GLY A 296 -8.22 1.44 30.41
C GLY A 296 -8.84 2.77 30.88
N LYS A 297 -8.57 3.90 30.23
CA LYS A 297 -9.10 5.23 30.56
C LYS A 297 -10.31 5.61 29.69
N ASN A 298 -11.23 6.37 30.27
CA ASN A 298 -12.29 7.06 29.53
C ASN A 298 -11.74 8.38 29.02
N ILE A 299 -11.81 8.62 27.72
CA ILE A 299 -11.17 9.75 27.06
C ILE A 299 -12.21 10.58 26.32
N LEU A 300 -12.30 11.87 26.65
CA LEU A 300 -13.13 12.83 25.92
C LEU A 300 -12.27 13.58 24.92
N VAL A 301 -12.67 13.58 23.65
CA VAL A 301 -12.08 14.41 22.61
C VAL A 301 -13.14 15.39 22.12
N THR A 302 -12.92 16.69 22.30
CA THR A 302 -13.79 17.75 21.78
C THR A 302 -13.22 18.30 20.48
N GLY A 303 -14.10 18.69 19.54
CA GLY A 303 -13.65 18.96 18.18
C GLY A 303 -13.22 17.67 17.45
N ALA A 304 -13.85 16.56 17.81
CA ALA A 304 -13.47 15.21 17.36
C ALA A 304 -13.62 15.01 15.86
N ALA A 305 -14.50 15.74 15.19
CA ALA A 305 -14.69 15.70 13.75
C ALA A 305 -13.74 16.63 12.96
N GLY A 306 -12.95 17.45 13.66
CA GLY A 306 -11.90 18.30 13.06
C GLY A 306 -10.67 17.49 12.67
N SER A 307 -9.79 18.09 11.83
CA SER A 307 -8.56 17.41 11.34
C SER A 307 -7.64 16.91 12.46
N ILE A 308 -7.50 17.67 13.55
CA ILE A 308 -6.67 17.28 14.70
C ILE A 308 -7.42 16.30 15.61
N GLY A 309 -8.69 16.62 15.95
CA GLY A 309 -9.48 15.77 16.84
C GLY A 309 -9.71 14.38 16.30
N SER A 310 -10.05 14.24 15.01
CA SER A 310 -10.26 12.93 14.39
C SER A 310 -9.00 12.07 14.35
N GLU A 311 -7.85 12.69 14.11
CA GLU A 311 -6.57 11.98 14.13
C GLU A 311 -6.15 11.58 15.56
N ILE A 312 -6.38 12.46 16.56
CA ILE A 312 -6.18 12.10 17.98
C ILE A 312 -7.03 10.86 18.32
N VAL A 313 -8.31 10.84 17.94
CA VAL A 313 -9.21 9.69 18.17
C VAL A 313 -8.64 8.42 17.52
N LYS A 314 -8.20 8.49 16.26
CA LYS A 314 -7.64 7.33 15.53
C LYS A 314 -6.35 6.81 16.16
N GLN A 315 -5.48 7.70 16.63
CA GLN A 315 -4.26 7.30 17.32
C GLN A 315 -4.55 6.69 18.70
N LEU A 316 -5.45 7.29 19.48
CA LEU A 316 -5.89 6.76 20.77
C LEU A 316 -6.53 5.36 20.64
N ALA A 317 -7.28 5.12 19.56
CA ALA A 317 -7.94 3.84 19.31
C ALA A 317 -6.96 2.65 19.25
N GLN A 318 -5.69 2.90 18.96
CA GLN A 318 -4.65 1.87 18.89
C GLN A 318 -4.16 1.39 20.27
N PHE A 319 -4.44 2.14 21.35
CA PHE A 319 -3.91 1.90 22.70
C PHE A 319 -4.92 1.29 23.67
N SER A 320 -6.03 0.73 23.19
CA SER A 320 -7.04 0.04 23.99
C SER A 320 -7.57 0.87 25.17
N PRO A 321 -8.10 2.09 24.98
CA PRO A 321 -8.77 2.84 26.02
C PRO A 321 -10.04 2.12 26.49
N ALA A 322 -10.53 2.42 27.70
CA ALA A 322 -11.81 1.88 28.17
C ALA A 322 -12.99 2.38 27.32
N SER A 323 -12.96 3.69 26.98
CA SER A 323 -13.89 4.28 26.01
C SER A 323 -13.35 5.57 25.44
N ILE A 324 -13.78 5.93 24.21
CA ILE A 324 -13.52 7.24 23.60
C ILE A 324 -14.85 7.96 23.37
N ILE A 325 -15.00 9.16 23.93
CA ILE A 325 -16.16 10.03 23.74
C ILE A 325 -15.77 11.09 22.72
N CYS A 326 -16.35 11.03 21.52
CA CYS A 326 -16.10 11.94 20.41
C CYS A 326 -17.18 13.02 20.38
N LEU A 327 -16.87 14.24 20.78
CA LEU A 327 -17.80 15.35 20.82
C LEU A 327 -17.48 16.38 19.75
N ASP A 328 -18.46 16.72 18.91
CA ASP A 328 -18.36 17.78 17.91
C ASP A 328 -19.74 18.38 17.62
N GLN A 329 -19.78 19.64 17.19
CA GLN A 329 -21.02 20.30 16.73
C GLN A 329 -21.34 19.95 15.26
N ALA A 330 -20.38 19.52 14.47
CA ALA A 330 -20.51 19.24 13.05
C ALA A 330 -20.99 17.80 12.84
N GLU A 331 -22.29 17.61 12.56
CA GLU A 331 -22.94 16.31 12.44
C GLU A 331 -22.31 15.44 11.35
N THR A 332 -22.24 15.95 10.11
CA THR A 332 -21.77 15.15 8.95
C THR A 332 -20.34 14.65 9.11
N PRO A 333 -19.31 15.46 9.44
CA PRO A 333 -17.97 14.95 9.68
C PRO A 333 -17.88 14.01 10.89
N LEU A 334 -18.76 14.18 11.91
CA LEU A 334 -18.80 13.29 13.06
C LEU A 334 -19.37 11.91 12.69
N ASN A 335 -20.37 11.86 11.82
CA ASN A 335 -20.91 10.62 11.25
C ASN A 335 -19.86 9.89 10.39
N ASP A 336 -19.10 10.63 9.58
CA ASP A 336 -18.01 10.05 8.78
C ASP A 336 -16.97 9.40 9.68
N LEU A 337 -16.59 10.06 10.78
CA LEU A 337 -15.68 9.50 11.78
C LEU A 337 -16.26 8.23 12.45
N ASP A 338 -17.55 8.23 12.78
CA ASP A 338 -18.24 7.07 13.37
C ASP A 338 -18.18 5.84 12.45
N ILE A 339 -18.47 6.03 11.15
CA ILE A 339 -18.41 4.96 10.14
C ILE A 339 -16.96 4.45 10.00
N GLU A 340 -16.00 5.34 9.95
CA GLU A 340 -14.56 4.99 9.81
C GLU A 340 -14.06 4.19 11.03
N LEU A 341 -14.38 4.62 12.26
CA LEU A 341 -13.98 3.93 13.49
C LEU A 341 -14.59 2.53 13.58
N LYS A 342 -15.88 2.37 13.29
CA LYS A 342 -16.55 1.06 13.25
C LYS A 342 -15.90 0.09 12.28
N LYS A 343 -15.39 0.60 11.16
CA LYS A 343 -14.74 -0.20 10.13
C LYS A 343 -13.30 -0.58 10.50
N LEU A 344 -12.53 0.37 11.04
CA LEU A 344 -11.10 0.18 11.34
C LEU A 344 -10.86 -0.48 12.69
N TYR A 345 -11.73 -0.22 13.67
CA TYR A 345 -11.59 -0.67 15.06
C TYR A 345 -12.90 -1.28 15.59
N PRO A 346 -13.34 -2.46 15.07
CA PRO A 346 -14.63 -3.05 15.41
C PRO A 346 -14.84 -3.36 16.91
N CYS A 347 -13.74 -3.56 17.64
CA CYS A 347 -13.75 -3.87 19.08
C CYS A 347 -13.61 -2.63 19.98
N LEU A 348 -13.47 -1.43 19.40
CA LEU A 348 -13.32 -0.20 20.17
C LEU A 348 -14.65 0.21 20.79
N ASN A 349 -14.64 0.46 22.09
CA ASN A 349 -15.77 1.09 22.76
C ASN A 349 -15.68 2.61 22.56
N PHE A 350 -16.58 3.19 21.78
CA PHE A 350 -16.64 4.63 21.57
C PHE A 350 -18.09 5.13 21.43
N THR A 351 -18.26 6.43 21.66
CA THR A 351 -19.55 7.10 21.51
C THR A 351 -19.35 8.44 20.82
N THR A 352 -20.14 8.72 19.78
CA THR A 352 -20.20 10.02 19.11
C THR A 352 -21.33 10.86 19.70
N ILE A 353 -21.07 12.12 20.02
CA ILE A 353 -22.01 13.06 20.62
C ILE A 353 -22.02 14.34 19.81
N ILE A 354 -23.19 14.69 19.26
CA ILE A 354 -23.37 16.02 18.65
C ILE A 354 -23.57 17.01 19.79
N GLY A 355 -22.61 17.93 19.94
CA GLY A 355 -22.64 18.92 21.02
C GLY A 355 -21.70 20.08 20.78
N ASP A 356 -22.13 21.25 21.26
CA ASP A 356 -21.36 22.48 21.21
C ASP A 356 -20.67 22.71 22.56
N VAL A 357 -19.38 22.97 22.56
CA VAL A 357 -18.60 23.26 23.79
C VAL A 357 -19.08 24.52 24.53
N ARG A 358 -19.83 25.39 23.86
CA ARG A 358 -20.48 26.58 24.45
C ARG A 358 -21.68 26.23 25.31
N ASN A 359 -22.26 25.04 25.14
CA ASN A 359 -23.46 24.62 25.85
C ASN A 359 -23.09 23.87 27.14
N HIS A 360 -23.09 24.61 28.25
CA HIS A 360 -22.79 24.08 29.58
C HIS A 360 -23.63 22.83 29.94
N THR A 361 -24.91 22.79 29.58
CA THR A 361 -25.82 21.69 29.94
C THR A 361 -25.38 20.38 29.25
N ILE A 362 -25.08 20.43 27.95
CA ILE A 362 -24.62 19.26 27.19
C ILE A 362 -23.26 18.80 27.72
N ILE A 363 -22.33 19.73 27.94
CA ILE A 363 -20.99 19.37 28.42
C ILE A 363 -21.05 18.78 29.83
N ASN A 364 -21.84 19.38 30.76
CA ASN A 364 -22.02 18.83 32.11
C ASN A 364 -22.65 17.43 32.06
N PHE A 365 -23.62 17.18 31.19
CA PHE A 365 -24.18 15.83 30.98
C PHE A 365 -23.10 14.83 30.51
N VAL A 366 -22.22 15.22 29.59
CA VAL A 366 -21.13 14.37 29.10
C VAL A 366 -20.18 14.00 30.23
N PHE A 367 -19.75 14.98 31.04
CA PHE A 367 -18.85 14.72 32.17
C PHE A 367 -19.52 13.84 33.24
N ASP A 368 -20.79 14.08 33.54
CA ASP A 368 -21.51 13.32 34.56
C ASP A 368 -21.72 11.86 34.14
N LYS A 369 -22.14 11.65 32.88
CA LYS A 369 -22.45 10.32 32.35
C LYS A 369 -21.20 9.47 32.08
N TYR A 370 -20.18 10.04 31.46
CA TYR A 370 -19.03 9.28 30.96
C TYR A 370 -17.81 9.37 31.86
N LYS A 371 -17.77 10.33 32.81
CA LYS A 371 -16.69 10.54 33.79
C LYS A 371 -15.28 10.39 33.14
N PRO A 372 -14.93 11.26 32.20
CA PRO A 372 -13.68 11.14 31.48
C PRO A 372 -12.47 11.29 32.43
N ASN A 373 -11.49 10.40 32.30
CA ASN A 373 -10.20 10.52 32.99
C ASN A 373 -9.30 11.54 32.29
N ILE A 374 -9.37 11.57 30.94
CA ILE A 374 -8.52 12.44 30.13
C ILE A 374 -9.40 13.21 29.17
N VAL A 375 -9.11 14.51 29.00
CA VAL A 375 -9.80 15.40 28.06
C VAL A 375 -8.78 15.96 27.07
N TYR A 376 -8.97 15.69 25.79
CA TYR A 376 -8.28 16.38 24.68
C TYR A 376 -9.20 17.43 24.09
N HIS A 377 -8.87 18.70 24.32
CA HIS A 377 -9.67 19.82 23.85
C HIS A 377 -9.09 20.39 22.55
N ALA A 378 -9.64 19.93 21.40
CA ALA A 378 -9.27 20.39 20.06
C ALA A 378 -10.36 21.27 19.41
N ALA A 379 -11.52 21.47 20.06
CA ALA A 379 -12.58 22.33 19.56
C ALA A 379 -12.18 23.81 19.62
N ALA A 380 -12.17 24.49 18.48
CA ALA A 380 -11.91 25.92 18.37
C ALA A 380 -12.29 26.46 17.00
N TYR A 381 -12.60 27.74 16.90
CA TYR A 381 -12.58 28.46 15.64
C TYR A 381 -11.16 28.95 15.33
N LYS A 382 -10.66 28.64 14.10
CA LYS A 382 -9.26 28.82 13.72
C LYS A 382 -9.01 29.78 12.53
N HIS A 383 -10.05 30.12 11.77
CA HIS A 383 -9.91 30.92 10.56
C HIS A 383 -9.81 32.41 10.90
N VAL A 384 -8.60 32.98 10.80
CA VAL A 384 -8.32 34.38 11.12
C VAL A 384 -9.28 35.34 10.43
N PRO A 385 -9.48 35.31 9.08
CA PRO A 385 -10.38 36.27 8.41
C PRO A 385 -11.84 36.19 8.87
N MET A 386 -12.29 34.99 9.27
CA MET A 386 -13.65 34.83 9.80
C MET A 386 -13.77 35.40 11.21
N MET A 387 -12.77 35.18 12.04
CA MET A 387 -12.78 35.66 13.44
C MET A 387 -12.61 37.20 13.54
N GLU A 388 -11.93 37.81 12.59
CA GLU A 388 -11.91 39.25 12.46
C GLU A 388 -13.30 39.84 12.16
N ARG A 389 -14.11 39.13 11.36
CA ARG A 389 -15.50 39.52 11.05
C ARG A 389 -16.48 39.22 12.17
N TYR A 390 -16.24 38.16 12.93
CA TYR A 390 -17.14 37.66 13.96
C TYR A 390 -16.40 37.44 15.29
N PRO A 391 -15.88 38.52 15.90
CA PRO A 391 -15.05 38.44 17.11
C PRO A 391 -15.80 37.86 18.32
N CYS A 392 -17.09 38.11 18.45
CA CYS A 392 -17.91 37.55 19.53
C CYS A 392 -17.94 36.03 19.47
N GLU A 393 -18.08 35.43 18.28
CA GLU A 393 -18.07 33.97 18.09
C GLU A 393 -16.73 33.37 18.48
N ALA A 394 -15.62 34.06 18.16
CA ALA A 394 -14.29 33.63 18.58
C ALA A 394 -14.15 33.64 20.12
N VAL A 395 -14.64 34.68 20.81
CA VAL A 395 -14.60 34.77 22.28
C VAL A 395 -15.47 33.67 22.90
N ILE A 396 -16.73 33.52 22.43
CA ILE A 396 -17.67 32.57 23.01
C ILE A 396 -17.16 31.11 22.81
N THR A 397 -16.63 30.79 21.65
CA THR A 397 -16.15 29.42 21.36
C THR A 397 -14.79 29.15 22.00
N ASN A 398 -13.78 30.01 21.72
CA ASN A 398 -12.41 29.72 22.11
C ASN A 398 -12.14 30.03 23.59
N VAL A 399 -12.80 31.04 24.18
CA VAL A 399 -12.59 31.41 25.57
C VAL A 399 -13.64 30.80 26.47
N LEU A 400 -14.93 31.09 26.25
CA LEU A 400 -16.01 30.57 27.12
C LEU A 400 -16.15 29.07 27.03
N GLY A 401 -16.07 28.50 25.81
CA GLY A 401 -16.11 27.05 25.61
C GLY A 401 -14.96 26.34 26.35
N THR A 402 -13.73 26.87 26.26
CA THR A 402 -12.58 26.37 27.02
C THR A 402 -12.82 26.49 28.52
N LYS A 403 -13.34 27.63 28.99
CA LYS A 403 -13.66 27.84 30.40
C LYS A 403 -14.63 26.81 30.93
N ILE A 404 -15.74 26.57 30.22
CA ILE A 404 -16.76 25.56 30.61
C ILE A 404 -16.11 24.17 30.78
N LEU A 405 -15.27 23.77 29.82
CA LEU A 405 -14.63 22.46 29.86
C LEU A 405 -13.63 22.36 31.03
N VAL A 406 -12.85 23.39 31.30
CA VAL A 406 -11.88 23.43 32.40
C VAL A 406 -12.60 23.42 33.75
N ASP A 407 -13.64 24.20 33.95
CA ASP A 407 -14.41 24.25 35.18
C ASP A 407 -15.05 22.88 35.49
N LEU A 408 -15.57 22.21 34.47
CA LEU A 408 -16.12 20.86 34.61
C LEU A 408 -15.05 19.80 34.81
N ALA A 409 -13.87 19.94 34.18
CA ALA A 409 -12.75 19.05 34.43
C ALA A 409 -12.31 19.09 35.89
N ILE A 410 -12.30 20.28 36.48
CA ILE A 410 -12.01 20.47 37.92
C ILE A 410 -13.13 19.89 38.77
N LYS A 411 -14.40 20.20 38.46
CA LYS A 411 -15.58 19.73 39.20
C LYS A 411 -15.67 18.20 39.27
N TYR A 412 -15.32 17.51 38.17
CA TYR A 412 -15.40 16.05 38.05
C TYR A 412 -14.05 15.35 38.28
N ASP A 413 -13.04 16.07 38.78
CA ASP A 413 -11.70 15.55 39.14
C ASP A 413 -11.03 14.75 38.01
N VAL A 414 -11.04 15.35 36.80
CA VAL A 414 -10.38 14.77 35.62
C VAL A 414 -8.88 14.67 35.88
N GLU A 415 -8.28 13.53 35.59
CA GLU A 415 -6.84 13.33 35.83
C GLU A 415 -5.99 14.27 34.96
N MET A 416 -6.41 14.48 33.71
CA MET A 416 -5.62 15.27 32.77
C MET A 416 -6.50 16.02 31.75
N PHE A 417 -6.18 17.30 31.56
CA PHE A 417 -6.80 18.18 30.57
C PHE A 417 -5.71 18.72 29.63
N ILE A 418 -5.80 18.36 28.35
CA ILE A 418 -4.87 18.78 27.31
C ILE A 418 -5.57 19.78 26.38
N MET A 419 -5.06 21.02 26.36
CA MET A 419 -5.53 22.05 25.45
C MET A 419 -4.67 22.12 24.20
N VAL A 420 -5.30 21.95 23.05
CA VAL A 420 -4.66 22.20 21.75
C VAL A 420 -4.69 23.68 21.43
N SER A 421 -3.51 24.29 21.25
CA SER A 421 -3.34 25.69 20.91
C SER A 421 -2.49 25.88 19.63
N THR A 422 -2.08 27.10 19.34
CA THR A 422 -1.44 27.49 18.09
C THR A 422 -0.26 28.43 18.34
N ASP A 423 0.67 28.48 17.39
CA ASP A 423 1.74 29.47 17.29
C ASP A 423 1.20 30.93 17.29
N LYS A 424 0.00 31.13 16.75
CA LYS A 424 -0.66 32.44 16.66
C LYS A 424 -1.14 33.01 18.00
N ALA A 425 -1.12 32.19 19.05
CA ALA A 425 -1.33 32.65 20.43
C ALA A 425 -0.07 33.26 21.08
N VAL A 426 1.08 33.19 20.42
CA VAL A 426 2.32 33.84 20.84
C VAL A 426 2.32 35.26 20.29
N ASN A 427 2.34 36.27 21.16
CA ASN A 427 2.26 37.70 20.78
C ASN A 427 1.17 37.96 19.72
N PRO A 428 -0.11 37.68 20.05
CA PRO A 428 -1.17 37.64 19.05
C PRO A 428 -1.41 38.99 18.40
N THR A 429 -1.46 39.02 17.08
CA THR A 429 -1.74 40.21 16.25
C THR A 429 -3.14 40.17 15.63
N ASN A 430 -3.94 39.17 15.98
CA ASN A 430 -5.29 38.97 15.45
C ASN A 430 -6.22 38.39 16.52
N ILE A 431 -7.54 38.52 16.29
CA ILE A 431 -8.59 38.11 17.26
C ILE A 431 -8.54 36.64 17.56
N MET A 432 -8.35 35.78 16.55
CA MET A 432 -8.27 34.33 16.76
C MET A 432 -7.11 33.98 17.69
N GLY A 433 -5.91 34.52 17.44
CA GLY A 433 -4.75 34.32 18.29
C GLY A 433 -4.96 34.87 19.70
N ALA A 434 -5.54 36.09 19.83
CA ALA A 434 -5.85 36.70 21.13
C ALA A 434 -6.82 35.86 21.95
N THR A 435 -7.89 35.33 21.34
CA THR A 435 -8.85 34.44 22.05
C THR A 435 -8.23 33.13 22.51
N LYS A 436 -7.35 32.52 21.68
CA LYS A 436 -6.60 31.35 22.12
C LYS A 436 -5.64 31.69 23.27
N ARG A 437 -4.98 32.87 23.23
CA ARG A 437 -4.09 33.28 24.31
C ARG A 437 -4.84 33.51 25.62
N ILE A 438 -6.03 34.11 25.59
CA ILE A 438 -6.87 34.27 26.78
C ILE A 438 -7.24 32.91 27.36
N ALA A 439 -7.65 31.98 26.52
CA ALA A 439 -7.97 30.61 26.95
C ALA A 439 -6.75 29.92 27.58
N GLU A 440 -5.55 30.04 27.01
CA GLU A 440 -4.31 29.53 27.59
C GLU A 440 -4.03 30.10 28.98
N ILE A 441 -4.18 31.43 29.14
CA ILE A 441 -3.98 32.10 30.42
C ILE A 441 -4.96 31.56 31.47
N TYR A 442 -6.22 31.35 31.08
CA TYR A 442 -7.22 30.77 31.97
C TYR A 442 -6.82 29.37 32.44
N VAL A 443 -6.46 28.48 31.51
CA VAL A 443 -6.00 27.09 31.80
C VAL A 443 -4.78 27.13 32.73
N GLN A 444 -3.83 28.03 32.49
CA GLN A 444 -2.62 28.18 33.29
C GLN A 444 -2.90 28.73 34.70
N SER A 445 -3.82 29.65 34.83
CA SER A 445 -4.23 30.17 36.13
C SER A 445 -4.89 29.10 36.99
N CYS A 446 -5.80 28.32 36.40
CA CYS A 446 -6.39 27.16 37.08
C CYS A 446 -5.35 26.13 37.49
N ALA A 447 -4.37 25.82 36.63
CA ALA A 447 -3.26 24.93 36.99
C ALA A 447 -2.44 25.41 38.19
N THR A 448 -2.25 26.70 38.32
CA THR A 448 -1.53 27.32 39.44
C THR A 448 -2.34 27.26 40.73
N ASP A 449 -3.64 27.54 40.67
CA ASP A 449 -4.55 27.46 41.81
C ASP A 449 -4.73 26.02 42.31
N MET A 450 -4.80 25.05 41.37
CA MET A 450 -4.85 23.64 41.70
C MET A 450 -3.59 23.14 42.46
N LYS A 451 -2.40 23.62 42.07
CA LYS A 451 -1.16 23.32 42.81
C LYS A 451 -1.23 23.83 44.25
N LYS A 452 -1.81 25.02 44.48
CA LYS A 452 -2.01 25.57 45.83
C LYS A 452 -3.01 24.74 46.66
N ASN A 453 -4.08 24.28 46.01
CA ASN A 453 -5.21 23.58 46.64
C ASN A 453 -5.05 22.07 46.68
N LYS A 454 -3.90 21.51 46.25
CA LYS A 454 -3.59 20.05 46.19
C LYS A 454 -4.60 19.25 45.37
N SER A 455 -5.19 19.82 44.34
CA SER A 455 -6.06 19.11 43.40
C SER A 455 -5.27 18.23 42.44
N HIS A 456 -5.91 17.19 41.89
CA HIS A 456 -5.26 16.15 41.10
C HIS A 456 -5.23 16.43 39.58
N THR A 457 -6.07 17.36 39.08
CA THR A 457 -6.15 17.65 37.62
C THR A 457 -4.86 18.24 37.08
N LYS A 458 -4.25 17.56 36.12
CA LYS A 458 -3.06 18.03 35.39
C LYS A 458 -3.49 18.79 34.12
N PHE A 459 -3.08 20.04 33.99
CA PHE A 459 -3.37 20.88 32.83
C PHE A 459 -2.13 21.01 31.96
N VAL A 460 -2.24 20.66 30.67
CA VAL A 460 -1.16 20.77 29.67
C VAL A 460 -1.67 21.58 28.49
N THR A 461 -0.90 22.53 28.02
CA THR A 461 -1.20 23.30 26.80
C THR A 461 -0.15 23.02 25.75
N THR A 462 -0.58 22.63 24.55
CA THR A 462 0.32 22.37 23.42
C THR A 462 0.16 23.44 22.35
N ARG A 463 1.27 23.95 21.81
CA ARG A 463 1.30 24.89 20.71
C ARG A 463 2.05 24.27 19.54
N PHE A 464 1.48 24.35 18.35
CA PHE A 464 2.14 23.95 17.12
C PHE A 464 1.81 24.92 15.99
N GLY A 465 2.64 24.87 14.93
CA GLY A 465 2.52 25.73 13.75
C GLY A 465 1.46 25.25 12.77
N ASN A 466 1.69 25.46 11.48
CA ASN A 466 0.74 25.05 10.46
C ASN A 466 0.79 23.53 10.24
N VAL A 467 -0.39 22.95 10.05
CA VAL A 467 -0.53 21.52 9.79
C VAL A 467 -0.95 21.32 8.34
N LEU A 468 -0.18 20.49 7.61
CA LEU A 468 -0.41 20.21 6.20
C LEU A 468 -1.73 19.47 5.99
N GLY A 469 -2.42 19.83 4.91
CA GLY A 469 -3.66 19.15 4.53
C GLY A 469 -4.86 19.38 5.45
N SER A 470 -4.72 20.16 6.53
CA SER A 470 -5.86 20.42 7.43
C SER A 470 -6.96 21.24 6.72
N ASN A 471 -8.22 20.94 7.06
CA ASN A 471 -9.39 21.59 6.46
C ASN A 471 -9.29 23.12 6.52
N GLY A 472 -9.48 23.76 5.33
CA GLY A 472 -9.42 25.22 5.19
C GLY A 472 -8.02 25.82 5.32
N SER A 473 -6.94 25.02 5.30
CA SER A 473 -5.56 25.52 5.24
C SER A 473 -5.17 25.99 3.84
N VAL A 474 -4.01 26.64 3.72
CA VAL A 474 -3.51 27.24 2.47
C VAL A 474 -3.33 26.19 1.35
N ILE A 475 -2.89 24.99 1.66
CA ILE A 475 -2.62 23.93 0.67
C ILE A 475 -3.90 23.46 -0.05
N PRO A 476 -5.00 23.07 0.63
CA PRO A 476 -6.27 22.81 -0.03
C PRO A 476 -6.82 23.99 -0.83
N LEU A 477 -6.55 25.24 -0.37
CA LEU A 477 -6.93 26.44 -1.12
C LEU A 477 -6.16 26.52 -2.44
N PHE A 478 -4.83 26.39 -2.39
CA PHE A 478 -3.98 26.42 -3.58
C PHE A 478 -4.34 25.32 -4.57
N ARG A 479 -4.59 24.09 -4.09
CA ARG A 479 -5.05 22.99 -4.92
C ARG A 479 -6.33 23.35 -5.67
N LYS A 480 -7.34 23.90 -4.99
CA LYS A 480 -8.59 24.34 -5.62
C LYS A 480 -8.39 25.46 -6.64
N GLN A 481 -7.45 26.39 -6.38
CA GLN A 481 -7.11 27.47 -7.32
C GLN A 481 -6.42 26.91 -8.56
N ILE A 482 -5.48 25.99 -8.40
CA ILE A 482 -4.78 25.29 -9.50
C ILE A 482 -5.78 24.50 -10.35
N GLU A 483 -6.68 23.73 -9.72
CA GLU A 483 -7.74 22.96 -10.41
C GLU A 483 -8.67 23.85 -11.25
N LYS A 484 -8.85 25.11 -10.84
CA LYS A 484 -9.64 26.12 -11.58
C LYS A 484 -8.84 26.89 -12.63
N GLY A 485 -7.56 26.58 -12.84
CA GLY A 485 -6.69 27.22 -13.82
C GLY A 485 -5.90 28.43 -13.28
N GLY A 486 -5.86 28.63 -11.96
CA GLY A 486 -5.12 29.71 -11.30
C GLY A 486 -5.80 31.08 -11.33
N PRO A 487 -5.12 32.16 -10.95
CA PRO A 487 -3.81 32.20 -10.27
C PRO A 487 -3.88 31.74 -8.82
N ILE A 488 -2.71 31.39 -8.23
CA ILE A 488 -2.58 31.14 -6.80
C ILE A 488 -2.48 32.49 -6.08
N THR A 489 -3.23 32.67 -4.98
CA THR A 489 -3.16 33.88 -4.16
C THR A 489 -2.13 33.73 -3.06
N VAL A 490 -0.99 34.39 -3.19
CA VAL A 490 0.06 34.49 -2.16
C VAL A 490 -0.07 35.80 -1.44
N THR A 491 -0.12 35.78 -0.11
CA THR A 491 -0.29 36.99 0.72
C THR A 491 0.97 37.85 0.71
N ASP A 492 2.15 37.22 0.78
CA ASP A 492 3.45 37.84 0.76
C ASP A 492 4.48 36.85 0.21
N PRO A 493 5.30 37.21 -0.79
CA PRO A 493 6.31 36.32 -1.37
C PRO A 493 7.39 35.85 -0.38
N GLU A 494 7.72 36.67 0.62
CA GLU A 494 8.76 36.40 1.62
C GLU A 494 8.23 35.66 2.85
N ILE A 495 6.94 35.29 2.86
CA ILE A 495 6.33 34.64 4.02
C ILE A 495 6.82 33.21 4.18
N THR A 496 7.43 32.90 5.30
CA THR A 496 7.84 31.53 5.67
C THR A 496 6.87 30.95 6.70
N ARG A 497 6.64 29.64 6.64
CA ARG A 497 5.81 28.90 7.58
C ARG A 497 6.43 27.55 7.89
N TYR A 498 6.43 27.19 9.17
CA TYR A 498 6.76 25.84 9.59
C TYR A 498 5.55 24.95 9.37
N PHE A 499 5.77 23.80 8.75
CA PHE A 499 4.72 22.82 8.50
C PHE A 499 5.05 21.49 9.17
N MET A 500 4.01 20.80 9.64
CA MET A 500 4.07 19.43 10.10
C MET A 500 2.87 18.65 9.56
N THR A 501 2.96 17.32 9.54
CA THR A 501 1.82 16.48 9.15
C THR A 501 0.79 16.41 10.28
N ILE A 502 -0.48 16.11 9.95
CA ILE A 502 -1.53 15.93 10.96
C ILE A 502 -1.17 14.79 11.94
N PRO A 503 -0.75 13.59 11.47
CA PRO A 503 -0.34 12.50 12.37
C PRO A 503 0.79 12.89 13.32
N GLU A 504 1.79 13.63 12.82
CA GLU A 504 2.93 14.09 13.60
C GLU A 504 2.51 15.08 14.69
N ALA A 505 1.69 16.09 14.34
CA ALA A 505 1.16 17.04 15.33
C ALA A 505 0.37 16.33 16.44
N CYS A 506 -0.45 15.34 16.08
CA CYS A 506 -1.25 14.59 17.03
C CYS A 506 -0.40 13.67 17.93
N ARG A 507 0.62 13.01 17.37
CA ARG A 507 1.59 12.24 18.18
C ARG A 507 2.26 13.10 19.23
N LEU A 508 2.71 14.30 18.84
CA LEU A 508 3.32 15.27 19.78
C LEU A 508 2.35 15.73 20.86
N VAL A 509 1.06 15.92 20.54
CA VAL A 509 0.03 16.23 21.54
C VAL A 509 -0.16 15.07 22.51
N LEU A 510 -0.16 13.81 22.04
CA LEU A 510 -0.24 12.62 22.90
C LEU A 510 0.99 12.50 23.79
N GLU A 511 2.18 12.73 23.26
CA GLU A 511 3.43 12.70 24.05
C GLU A 511 3.44 13.81 25.09
N ALA A 512 3.01 15.04 24.72
CA ALA A 512 2.90 16.15 25.66
C ALA A 512 1.96 15.84 26.83
N SER A 513 0.94 15.01 26.65
CA SER A 513 0.07 14.57 27.73
C SER A 513 0.84 13.74 28.77
N VAL A 514 1.84 12.99 28.36
CA VAL A 514 2.64 12.14 29.25
C VAL A 514 3.75 12.92 29.94
N ILE A 515 4.63 13.58 29.15
CA ILE A 515 5.82 14.26 29.67
C ILE A 515 5.56 15.65 30.21
N GLY A 516 4.47 16.30 29.78
CA GLY A 516 4.13 17.68 30.16
C GLY A 516 3.94 17.81 31.67
N LYS A 517 4.36 18.94 32.23
CA LYS A 517 4.10 19.31 33.64
C LYS A 517 2.91 20.25 33.69
N SER A 518 2.07 20.10 34.72
CA SER A 518 0.89 20.96 34.91
C SER A 518 1.25 22.44 34.96
N GLY A 519 0.54 23.28 34.16
CA GLY A 519 0.74 24.71 34.06
C GLY A 519 1.89 25.14 33.14
N LEU A 520 2.53 24.21 32.39
CA LEU A 520 3.54 24.53 31.40
C LEU A 520 2.98 24.47 29.96
N PHE A 521 3.56 25.33 29.12
CA PHE A 521 3.35 25.26 27.69
C PHE A 521 4.35 24.28 27.05
N MET A 522 3.87 23.39 26.23
CA MET A 522 4.69 22.55 25.36
C MET A 522 4.67 23.15 23.97
N SER A 523 5.75 23.87 23.62
CA SER A 523 5.90 24.37 22.24
C SER A 523 6.46 23.29 21.36
N LEU A 524 5.66 22.83 20.41
CA LEU A 524 6.01 21.81 19.44
C LEU A 524 6.48 22.50 18.15
N ILE A 525 7.56 23.29 18.26
CA ILE A 525 8.20 23.99 17.16
C ILE A 525 9.54 23.29 16.91
N TRP A 526 9.79 22.94 15.67
CA TRP A 526 11.09 22.41 15.24
C TRP A 526 12.10 23.53 15.14
N ASP A 527 13.18 23.38 15.87
CA ASP A 527 14.39 24.16 15.65
C ASP A 527 15.29 23.32 14.73
N ASN A 528 15.21 23.59 13.41
CA ASN A 528 16.23 23.16 12.49
C ASN A 528 17.37 24.17 12.57
N ARG A 529 18.31 23.94 13.48
CA ARG A 529 19.65 24.54 13.37
C ARG A 529 20.52 23.66 12.52
#